data_234a9d1e60c2c1d73dfcb2f857baf9ab
#
_entry.id   234a9d1e60c2c1d73dfcb2f857baf9ab
#
_cell.length_a   1.000
_cell.length_b   1.000
_cell.length_c   1.000
_cell.angle_alpha   90.00
_cell.angle_beta   90.00
_cell.angle_gamma   90.00
#
_symmetry.space_group_name_H-M   'P 1'
#
loop_
_entity.id
_entity.type
_entity.pdbx_description
1 polymer ?
#
loop_
_entity_poly.entity_id
_entity_poly.type
_entity_poly.pdbx_seq_one_letter_code
_entity_poly.pdbx_strand_id
1 'polypeptide(L)'
;MDQAAPSAHLLNRLVANPARTVMLGFAATIAVGTLVLMTPFAAESREPTDALTALFTATSATCVTGLVTVDTGGHWSTFGELVILALIQIGGLGVMSVATLLVMLIGRKLSAPAGVLTVAEARSLAQRTPGQVLVGVLRFTLAVELVSAVVLTVRLRTAYHDGWGEAVYSGVFHSVSAFNNAGFGLLPDSAVQWAQDPW
;
A
#
# COMPACT_ATOMS: atom_id res chain seq x y z
N MET A 1 -14.24 44.25 1.77
CA MET A 1 -14.38 43.50 3.03
C MET A 1 -14.45 42.05 2.64
N ASP A 2 -13.30 41.41 2.62
CA ASP A 2 -13.13 40.02 2.13
C ASP A 2 -13.05 39.08 3.36
N GLN A 3 -14.16 38.47 3.73
CA GLN A 3 -14.21 37.44 4.76
C GLN A 3 -13.85 36.10 4.08
N ALA A 4 -12.57 35.91 3.80
CA ALA A 4 -12.07 34.58 3.48
C ALA A 4 -12.34 33.66 4.69
N ALA A 5 -13.17 32.63 4.46
CA ALA A 5 -13.66 31.72 5.51
C ALA A 5 -12.49 31.14 6.33
N PRO A 6 -12.61 31.04 7.65
CA PRO A 6 -11.54 30.56 8.56
C PRO A 6 -11.03 29.16 8.24
N SER A 7 -11.81 28.36 7.51
CA SER A 7 -11.43 27.04 7.00
C SER A 7 -10.29 27.05 5.98
N ALA A 8 -10.18 28.10 5.13
CA ALA A 8 -9.12 28.22 4.13
C ALA A 8 -7.74 28.48 4.76
N HIS A 9 -7.69 29.24 5.85
CA HIS A 9 -6.46 29.50 6.61
C HIS A 9 -5.95 28.26 7.37
N LEU A 10 -6.86 27.43 7.89
CA LEU A 10 -6.49 26.18 8.56
C LEU A 10 -5.95 25.17 7.55
N LEU A 11 -6.60 25.01 6.40
CA LEU A 11 -6.13 24.14 5.31
C LEU A 11 -4.76 24.58 4.78
N ASN A 12 -4.53 25.86 4.57
CA ASN A 12 -3.22 26.38 4.14
C ASN A 12 -2.12 26.15 5.19
N ARG A 13 -2.41 26.23 6.48
CA ARG A 13 -1.44 25.94 7.56
C ARG A 13 -1.16 24.44 7.69
N LEU A 14 -2.13 23.57 7.39
CA LEU A 14 -1.95 22.13 7.39
C LEU A 14 -1.08 21.65 6.22
N VAL A 15 -1.31 22.23 5.03
CA VAL A 15 -0.56 21.89 3.80
C VAL A 15 0.85 22.52 3.79
N ALA A 16 1.10 23.57 4.57
CA ALA A 16 2.41 24.22 4.65
C ALA A 16 3.52 23.34 5.26
N ASN A 17 3.15 22.24 5.97
CA ASN A 17 4.12 21.31 6.55
C ASN A 17 3.95 19.90 5.93
N PRO A 18 4.89 19.49 5.04
CA PRO A 18 4.78 18.21 4.32
C PRO A 18 4.61 17.00 5.25
N ALA A 19 5.28 17.01 6.40
CA ALA A 19 5.18 15.90 7.36
C ALA A 19 3.77 15.78 7.95
N ARG A 20 3.12 16.90 8.25
CA ARG A 20 1.73 16.91 8.76
C ARG A 20 0.75 16.44 7.69
N THR A 21 0.94 16.83 6.44
CA THR A 21 0.09 16.40 5.33
C THR A 21 0.14 14.89 5.15
N VAL A 22 1.34 14.31 5.18
CA VAL A 22 1.52 12.86 5.09
C VAL A 22 0.86 12.15 6.28
N MET A 23 1.13 12.61 7.51
CA MET A 23 0.55 12.02 8.71
C MET A 23 -0.99 12.05 8.70
N LEU A 24 -1.58 13.17 8.31
CA LEU A 24 -3.03 13.32 8.19
C LEU A 24 -3.60 12.44 7.07
N GLY A 25 -2.87 12.29 5.96
CA GLY A 25 -3.24 11.39 4.87
C GLY A 25 -3.32 9.94 5.33
N PHE A 26 -2.29 9.45 6.02
CA PHE A 26 -2.28 8.11 6.61
C PHE A 26 -3.40 7.94 7.65
N ALA A 27 -3.56 8.89 8.56
CA ALA A 27 -4.63 8.85 9.56
C ALA A 27 -6.02 8.81 8.94
N ALA A 28 -6.26 9.62 7.90
CA ALA A 28 -7.53 9.63 7.17
C ALA A 28 -7.77 8.28 6.44
N THR A 29 -6.75 7.72 5.80
CA THR A 29 -6.83 6.42 5.13
C THR A 29 -7.16 5.31 6.12
N ILE A 30 -6.49 5.29 7.29
CA ILE A 30 -6.78 4.33 8.35
C ILE A 30 -8.21 4.50 8.87
N ALA A 31 -8.65 5.73 9.13
CA ALA A 31 -10.00 6.00 9.63
C ALA A 31 -11.08 5.53 8.62
N VAL A 32 -10.92 5.87 7.35
CA VAL A 32 -11.84 5.43 6.29
C VAL A 32 -11.82 3.91 6.15
N GLY A 33 -10.62 3.29 6.09
CA GLY A 33 -10.46 1.85 6.03
C GLY A 33 -11.14 1.13 7.21
N THR A 34 -10.95 1.65 8.43
CA THR A 34 -11.62 1.12 9.63
C THR A 34 -13.14 1.15 9.49
N LEU A 35 -13.70 2.30 9.10
CA LEU A 35 -15.15 2.44 8.95
C LEU A 35 -15.72 1.48 7.89
N VAL A 36 -15.02 1.28 6.79
CA VAL A 36 -15.43 0.34 5.74
C VAL A 36 -15.32 -1.10 6.23
N LEU A 37 -14.22 -1.47 6.91
CA LEU A 37 -14.00 -2.82 7.43
C LEU A 37 -14.96 -3.19 8.58
N MET A 38 -15.53 -2.21 9.30
CA MET A 38 -16.57 -2.44 10.30
C MET A 38 -17.93 -2.79 9.68
N THR A 39 -18.12 -2.60 8.39
CA THR A 39 -19.42 -2.90 7.74
C THR A 39 -19.64 -4.40 7.64
N PRO A 40 -20.92 -4.86 7.73
CA PRO A 40 -21.26 -6.27 7.57
C PRO A 40 -20.85 -6.87 6.20
N PHE A 41 -20.69 -6.02 5.20
CA PHE A 41 -20.28 -6.44 3.85
C PHE A 41 -18.81 -6.86 3.79
N ALA A 42 -17.98 -6.34 4.71
CA ALA A 42 -16.55 -6.63 4.74
C ALA A 42 -16.23 -7.97 5.42
N ALA A 43 -17.12 -8.50 6.26
CA ALA A 43 -16.95 -9.78 6.92
C ALA A 43 -17.63 -10.93 6.16
N GLU A 44 -17.03 -12.11 6.15
CA GLU A 44 -17.61 -13.33 5.55
C GLU A 44 -18.88 -13.76 6.27
N SER A 45 -18.91 -13.61 7.60
CA SER A 45 -20.07 -13.90 8.44
C SER A 45 -21.26 -12.96 8.21
N ARG A 46 -21.08 -11.87 7.45
CA ARG A 46 -22.08 -10.79 7.28
C ARG A 46 -22.46 -10.08 8.59
N GLU A 47 -21.69 -10.25 9.64
CA GLU A 47 -21.82 -9.53 10.90
C GLU A 47 -20.83 -8.36 10.94
N PRO A 48 -21.16 -7.23 11.61
CA PRO A 48 -20.22 -6.13 11.78
C PRO A 48 -18.98 -6.58 12.54
N THR A 49 -17.81 -6.30 11.98
CA THR A 49 -16.53 -6.56 12.67
C THR A 49 -16.33 -5.54 13.80
N ASP A 50 -15.78 -6.02 14.92
CA ASP A 50 -15.42 -5.18 16.06
C ASP A 50 -14.48 -4.03 15.65
N ALA A 51 -14.71 -2.85 16.25
CA ALA A 51 -13.98 -1.63 15.92
C ALA A 51 -12.47 -1.76 16.13
N LEU A 52 -12.04 -2.49 17.17
CA LEU A 52 -10.61 -2.68 17.45
C LEU A 52 -9.95 -3.57 16.39
N THR A 53 -10.60 -4.66 16.00
CA THR A 53 -10.14 -5.57 14.93
C THR A 53 -10.05 -4.85 13.58
N ALA A 54 -11.09 -4.07 13.23
CA ALA A 54 -11.11 -3.28 11.99
C ALA A 54 -10.04 -2.19 11.98
N LEU A 55 -9.85 -1.48 13.10
CA LEU A 55 -8.80 -0.46 13.25
C LEU A 55 -7.41 -1.07 13.16
N PHE A 56 -7.19 -2.19 13.84
CA PHE A 56 -5.92 -2.89 13.80
C PHE A 56 -5.57 -3.31 12.38
N THR A 57 -6.52 -3.96 11.69
CA THR A 57 -6.32 -4.42 10.31
C THR A 57 -6.09 -3.25 9.34
N ALA A 58 -6.89 -2.18 9.43
CA ALA A 58 -6.71 -0.99 8.60
C ALA A 58 -5.36 -0.32 8.84
N THR A 59 -4.92 -0.24 10.11
CA THR A 59 -3.61 0.32 10.47
C THR A 59 -2.49 -0.55 9.93
N SER A 60 -2.56 -1.86 10.17
CA SER A 60 -1.56 -2.83 9.72
C SER A 60 -1.42 -2.83 8.19
N ALA A 61 -2.54 -2.81 7.46
CA ALA A 61 -2.55 -2.76 6.00
C ALA A 61 -1.98 -1.44 5.47
N THR A 62 -2.42 -0.29 6.00
CA THR A 62 -1.96 1.03 5.54
C THR A 62 -0.50 1.29 5.92
N CYS A 63 -0.04 0.83 7.09
CA CYS A 63 1.36 0.96 7.51
C CYS A 63 2.25 -0.18 7.00
N VAL A 64 1.70 -1.11 6.21
CA VAL A 64 2.43 -2.23 5.60
C VAL A 64 3.17 -3.07 6.65
N THR A 65 2.49 -3.38 7.76
CA THR A 65 3.09 -4.05 8.92
C THR A 65 2.92 -5.57 8.88
N GLY A 66 1.80 -6.07 8.32
CA GLY A 66 1.51 -7.50 8.15
C GLY A 66 1.05 -8.23 9.41
N LEU A 67 0.78 -7.51 10.49
CA LEU A 67 0.22 -8.10 11.69
C LEU A 67 -1.30 -8.26 11.54
N VAL A 68 -1.82 -9.41 11.95
CA VAL A 68 -3.24 -9.73 11.88
C VAL A 68 -3.75 -10.19 13.24
N THR A 69 -4.99 -9.81 13.58
CA THR A 69 -5.71 -10.27 14.77
C THR A 69 -6.71 -11.37 14.45
N VAL A 70 -7.09 -11.47 13.18
CA VAL A 70 -7.99 -12.47 12.61
C VAL A 70 -7.39 -12.98 11.30
N ASP A 71 -7.71 -14.21 10.93
CA ASP A 71 -7.27 -14.77 9.65
C ASP A 71 -7.86 -13.97 8.47
N THR A 72 -7.00 -13.57 7.53
CA THR A 72 -7.43 -12.67 6.46
C THR A 72 -8.42 -13.36 5.52
N GLY A 73 -8.11 -14.57 5.06
CA GLY A 73 -8.98 -15.29 4.12
C GLY A 73 -10.20 -15.94 4.77
N GLY A 74 -10.18 -16.17 6.12
CA GLY A 74 -11.29 -16.80 6.82
C GLY A 74 -12.29 -15.80 7.44
N HIS A 75 -11.83 -14.59 7.79
CA HIS A 75 -12.69 -13.59 8.44
C HIS A 75 -13.27 -12.58 7.47
N TRP A 76 -12.48 -12.10 6.50
CA TRP A 76 -12.91 -11.05 5.59
C TRP A 76 -13.59 -11.66 4.35
N SER A 77 -14.67 -11.02 3.92
CA SER A 77 -15.27 -11.33 2.61
C SER A 77 -14.34 -10.87 1.49
N THR A 78 -14.58 -11.32 0.26
CA THR A 78 -13.86 -10.82 -0.92
C THR A 78 -13.86 -9.28 -0.99
N PHE A 79 -14.95 -8.62 -0.58
CA PHE A 79 -14.99 -7.16 -0.49
C PHE A 79 -14.03 -6.63 0.58
N GLY A 80 -14.02 -7.22 1.78
CA GLY A 80 -13.08 -6.85 2.85
C GLY A 80 -11.63 -7.03 2.44
N GLU A 81 -11.30 -8.14 1.79
CA GLU A 81 -9.97 -8.43 1.26
C GLU A 81 -9.52 -7.42 0.20
N LEU A 82 -10.43 -7.01 -0.70
CA LEU A 82 -10.14 -5.95 -1.68
C LEU A 82 -9.92 -4.59 -1.02
N VAL A 83 -10.65 -4.28 0.06
CA VAL A 83 -10.40 -3.08 0.86
C VAL A 83 -9.02 -3.14 1.51
N ILE A 84 -8.64 -4.27 2.11
CA ILE A 84 -7.30 -4.49 2.69
C ILE A 84 -6.24 -4.30 1.60
N LEU A 85 -6.43 -4.88 0.43
CA LEU A 85 -5.51 -4.75 -0.71
C LEU A 85 -5.36 -3.29 -1.16
N ALA A 86 -6.45 -2.54 -1.22
CA ALA A 86 -6.42 -1.11 -1.54
C ALA A 86 -5.68 -0.30 -0.47
N LEU A 87 -5.85 -0.61 0.82
CA LEU A 87 -5.13 0.02 1.91
C LEU A 87 -3.62 -0.25 1.83
N ILE A 88 -3.23 -1.50 1.53
CA ILE A 88 -1.83 -1.90 1.29
C ILE A 88 -1.24 -1.08 0.14
N GLN A 89 -1.95 -0.97 -0.97
CA GLN A 89 -1.49 -0.24 -2.15
C GLN A 89 -1.31 1.25 -1.88
N ILE A 90 -2.28 1.88 -1.21
CA ILE A 90 -2.19 3.30 -0.81
C ILE A 90 -1.03 3.51 0.16
N GLY A 91 -0.87 2.63 1.14
CA GLY A 91 0.19 2.68 2.14
C GLY A 91 1.58 2.53 1.53
N GLY A 92 1.80 1.49 0.72
CA GLY A 92 3.06 1.23 0.06
C GLY A 92 3.48 2.34 -0.90
N LEU A 93 2.57 2.81 -1.75
CA LEU A 93 2.81 3.98 -2.62
C LEU A 93 3.11 5.25 -1.80
N GLY A 94 2.42 5.44 -0.67
CA GLY A 94 2.64 6.55 0.25
C GLY A 94 4.05 6.53 0.82
N VAL A 95 4.51 5.39 1.35
CA VAL A 95 5.86 5.22 1.92
C VAL A 95 6.93 5.44 0.84
N MET A 96 6.79 4.83 -0.34
CA MET A 96 7.73 5.00 -1.46
C MET A 96 7.81 6.47 -1.93
N SER A 97 6.67 7.15 -1.98
CA SER A 97 6.60 8.57 -2.37
C SER A 97 7.31 9.47 -1.36
N VAL A 98 7.11 9.24 -0.07
CA VAL A 98 7.79 9.97 1.01
C VAL A 98 9.30 9.72 0.96
N ALA A 99 9.73 8.48 0.82
CA ALA A 99 11.15 8.12 0.70
C ALA A 99 11.79 8.85 -0.50
N THR A 100 11.14 8.85 -1.66
CA THR A 100 11.62 9.53 -2.86
C THR A 100 11.72 11.05 -2.66
N LEU A 101 10.72 11.66 -2.02
CA LEU A 101 10.75 13.10 -1.69
C LEU A 101 11.88 13.44 -0.73
N LEU A 102 12.15 12.59 0.29
CA LEU A 102 13.26 12.77 1.21
C LEU A 102 14.61 12.71 0.50
N VAL A 103 14.81 11.73 -0.39
CA VAL A 103 16.03 11.63 -1.22
C VAL A 103 16.21 12.88 -2.09
N MET A 104 15.15 13.39 -2.70
CA MET A 104 15.20 14.64 -3.48
C MET A 104 15.57 15.86 -2.63
N LEU A 105 15.02 15.98 -1.41
CA LEU A 105 15.31 17.08 -0.50
C LEU A 105 16.76 17.05 -0.01
N ILE A 106 17.26 15.87 0.34
CA ILE A 106 18.65 15.67 0.77
C ILE A 106 19.61 15.88 -0.40
N GLY A 107 19.30 15.32 -1.58
CA GLY A 107 20.10 15.48 -2.79
C GLY A 107 20.25 16.94 -3.25
N ARG A 108 19.25 17.79 -3.00
CA ARG A 108 19.33 19.23 -3.26
C ARG A 108 20.30 19.98 -2.33
N LYS A 109 20.51 19.46 -1.10
CA LYS A 109 21.42 20.07 -0.11
C LYS A 109 22.84 19.54 -0.23
N LEU A 110 23.04 18.36 -0.80
CA LEU A 110 24.35 17.76 -1.01
C LEU A 110 24.92 18.18 -2.36
N SER A 111 25.29 19.46 -2.49
CA SER A 111 26.22 19.94 -3.53
C SER A 111 27.66 19.55 -3.18
N ALA A 112 27.92 18.26 -2.93
CA ALA A 112 29.28 17.77 -2.66
C ALA A 112 29.70 16.75 -3.73
N PRO A 113 30.99 16.65 -4.08
CA PRO A 113 31.51 15.85 -5.18
C PRO A 113 31.51 14.35 -4.84
N ALA A 114 30.34 13.75 -4.82
CA ALA A 114 30.19 12.31 -4.74
C ALA A 114 29.83 11.79 -6.13
N GLY A 115 30.70 10.95 -6.65
CA GLY A 115 30.61 10.14 -7.88
C GLY A 115 29.71 10.62 -9.03
N VAL A 116 30.29 10.85 -10.19
CA VAL A 116 29.68 11.47 -11.37
C VAL A 116 28.32 10.84 -11.80
N LEU A 117 28.09 9.56 -11.53
CA LEU A 117 26.85 8.86 -11.86
C LEU A 117 25.66 9.23 -10.95
N THR A 118 25.91 9.39 -9.66
CA THR A 118 24.89 9.76 -8.66
C THR A 118 24.41 11.21 -8.84
N VAL A 119 25.28 12.13 -9.31
CA VAL A 119 24.95 13.53 -9.55
C VAL A 119 24.07 13.70 -10.80
N ALA A 120 24.29 12.90 -11.85
CA ALA A 120 23.49 12.93 -13.07
C ALA A 120 22.07 12.39 -12.80
N GLU A 121 21.94 11.30 -12.05
CA GLU A 121 20.65 10.73 -11.65
C GLU A 121 19.90 11.67 -10.70
N ALA A 122 20.56 12.23 -9.69
CA ALA A 122 19.97 13.21 -8.78
C ALA A 122 19.51 14.49 -9.51
N ARG A 123 20.25 14.96 -10.53
CA ARG A 123 19.84 16.08 -11.38
C ARG A 123 18.64 15.74 -12.23
N SER A 124 18.57 14.54 -12.82
CA SER A 124 17.42 14.12 -13.64
C SER A 124 16.14 14.00 -12.81
N LEU A 125 16.24 13.54 -11.57
CA LEU A 125 15.13 13.49 -10.62
C LEU A 125 14.73 14.89 -10.13
N ALA A 126 15.70 15.78 -9.88
CA ALA A 126 15.43 17.15 -9.44
C ALA A 126 14.74 18.03 -10.51
N GLN A 127 14.81 17.66 -11.78
CA GLN A 127 14.11 18.32 -12.88
C GLN A 127 12.68 17.81 -13.09
N ARG A 128 12.29 16.69 -12.46
CA ARG A 128 10.93 16.15 -12.58
C ARG A 128 10.00 16.84 -11.59
N THR A 129 8.77 17.07 -12.03
CA THR A 129 7.72 17.52 -11.12
C THR A 129 7.33 16.37 -10.18
N PRO A 130 6.88 16.66 -8.94
CA PRO A 130 6.42 15.61 -8.01
C PRO A 130 5.39 14.66 -8.62
N GLY A 131 4.49 15.18 -9.47
CA GLY A 131 3.51 14.35 -10.18
C GLY A 131 4.13 13.38 -11.19
N GLN A 132 5.19 13.79 -11.91
CA GLN A 132 5.88 12.88 -12.83
C GLN A 132 6.60 11.75 -12.11
N VAL A 133 7.14 12.03 -10.92
CA VAL A 133 7.77 11.02 -10.07
C VAL A 133 6.71 10.03 -9.57
N LEU A 134 5.59 10.53 -9.05
CA LEU A 134 4.50 9.69 -8.58
C LEU A 134 3.96 8.76 -9.68
N VAL A 135 3.74 9.29 -10.90
CA VAL A 135 3.31 8.48 -12.05
C VAL A 135 4.37 7.44 -12.43
N GLY A 136 5.66 7.78 -12.34
CA GLY A 136 6.76 6.85 -12.59
C GLY A 136 6.77 5.70 -11.58
N VAL A 137 6.65 6.02 -10.29
CA VAL A 137 6.56 5.02 -9.21
C VAL A 137 5.35 4.12 -9.43
N LEU A 138 4.17 4.70 -9.68
CA LEU A 138 2.94 3.94 -9.92
C LEU A 138 3.06 2.97 -11.11
N ARG A 139 3.60 3.44 -12.23
CA ARG A 139 3.81 2.58 -13.42
C ARG A 139 4.77 1.43 -13.14
N PHE A 140 5.87 1.71 -12.45
CA PHE A 140 6.85 0.69 -12.07
C PHE A 140 6.22 -0.35 -11.12
N THR A 141 5.52 0.11 -10.08
CA THR A 141 4.80 -0.75 -9.13
C THR A 141 3.83 -1.67 -9.85
N LEU A 142 2.92 -1.11 -10.65
CA LEU A 142 1.92 -1.90 -11.38
C LEU A 142 2.55 -2.87 -12.38
N ALA A 143 3.66 -2.51 -13.02
CA ALA A 143 4.35 -3.42 -13.94
C ALA A 143 4.96 -4.62 -13.21
N VAL A 144 5.63 -4.40 -12.07
CA VAL A 144 6.23 -5.48 -11.28
C VAL A 144 5.13 -6.35 -10.65
N GLU A 145 4.10 -5.73 -10.07
CA GLU A 145 2.96 -6.45 -9.50
C GLU A 145 2.25 -7.33 -10.55
N LEU A 146 2.05 -6.81 -11.76
CA LEU A 146 1.44 -7.57 -12.85
C LEU A 146 2.29 -8.78 -13.25
N VAL A 147 3.59 -8.60 -13.42
CA VAL A 147 4.51 -9.70 -13.75
C VAL A 147 4.50 -10.75 -12.64
N SER A 148 4.61 -10.33 -11.38
CA SER A 148 4.59 -11.24 -10.23
C SER A 148 3.24 -11.95 -10.10
N ALA A 149 2.13 -11.24 -10.32
CA ALA A 149 0.79 -11.84 -10.31
C ALA A 149 0.63 -12.93 -11.36
N VAL A 150 1.14 -12.70 -12.58
CA VAL A 150 1.10 -13.72 -13.65
C VAL A 150 1.94 -14.94 -13.27
N VAL A 151 3.16 -14.74 -12.75
CA VAL A 151 4.03 -15.84 -12.32
C VAL A 151 3.38 -16.65 -11.20
N LEU A 152 2.86 -15.99 -10.18
CA LEU A 152 2.15 -16.64 -9.05
C LEU A 152 0.89 -17.37 -9.52
N THR A 153 0.08 -16.75 -10.38
CA THR A 153 -1.13 -17.39 -10.94
C THR A 153 -0.79 -18.67 -11.66
N VAL A 154 0.22 -18.65 -12.56
CA VAL A 154 0.65 -19.85 -13.29
C VAL A 154 1.17 -20.90 -12.31
N ARG A 155 1.95 -20.51 -11.30
CA ARG A 155 2.48 -21.45 -10.30
C ARG A 155 1.37 -22.09 -9.47
N LEU A 156 0.44 -21.30 -8.92
CA LEU A 156 -0.70 -21.79 -8.14
C LEU A 156 -1.56 -22.74 -8.98
N ARG A 157 -1.85 -22.38 -10.21
CA ARG A 157 -2.63 -23.24 -11.12
C ARG A 157 -1.95 -24.56 -11.42
N THR A 158 -0.62 -24.58 -11.63
CA THR A 158 0.10 -25.77 -12.09
C THR A 158 0.56 -26.67 -10.96
N ALA A 159 0.99 -26.11 -9.83
CA ALA A 159 1.55 -26.87 -8.71
C ALA A 159 0.51 -27.26 -7.66
N TYR A 160 -0.46 -26.38 -7.42
CA TYR A 160 -1.46 -26.56 -6.34
C TYR A 160 -2.85 -26.92 -6.88
N HIS A 161 -3.01 -26.96 -8.20
CA HIS A 161 -4.25 -27.36 -8.89
C HIS A 161 -5.47 -26.50 -8.57
N ASP A 162 -5.25 -25.24 -8.15
CA ASP A 162 -6.31 -24.28 -7.91
C ASP A 162 -7.16 -24.04 -9.16
N GLY A 163 -8.40 -23.64 -8.97
CA GLY A 163 -9.23 -23.15 -10.07
C GLY A 163 -8.61 -21.88 -10.70
N TRP A 164 -8.82 -21.62 -11.99
CA TRP A 164 -8.28 -20.41 -12.64
C TRP A 164 -8.68 -19.12 -11.93
N GLY A 165 -9.93 -19.04 -11.43
CA GLY A 165 -10.41 -17.87 -10.68
C GLY A 165 -9.66 -17.66 -9.37
N GLU A 166 -9.51 -18.74 -8.58
CA GLU A 166 -8.78 -18.74 -7.31
C GLU A 166 -7.30 -18.43 -7.51
N ALA A 167 -6.66 -19.07 -8.50
CA ALA A 167 -5.26 -18.85 -8.82
C ALA A 167 -4.98 -17.39 -9.23
N VAL A 168 -5.84 -16.78 -10.04
CA VAL A 168 -5.71 -15.36 -10.44
C VAL A 168 -5.91 -14.46 -9.22
N TYR A 169 -6.96 -14.70 -8.44
CA TYR A 169 -7.28 -13.89 -7.27
C TYR A 169 -6.14 -13.93 -6.23
N SER A 170 -5.72 -15.13 -5.86
CA SER A 170 -4.62 -15.36 -4.92
C SER A 170 -3.30 -14.81 -5.46
N GLY A 171 -3.02 -15.02 -6.76
CA GLY A 171 -1.82 -14.51 -7.41
C GLY A 171 -1.73 -12.98 -7.38
N VAL A 172 -2.84 -12.28 -7.66
CA VAL A 172 -2.91 -10.81 -7.58
C VAL A 172 -2.76 -10.34 -6.14
N PHE A 173 -3.51 -10.93 -5.21
CA PHE A 173 -3.47 -10.54 -3.81
C PHE A 173 -2.05 -10.67 -3.22
N HIS A 174 -1.43 -11.83 -3.39
CA HIS A 174 -0.09 -12.08 -2.86
C HIS A 174 0.99 -11.26 -3.58
N SER A 175 0.82 -10.99 -4.88
CA SER A 175 1.74 -10.12 -5.62
C SER A 175 1.75 -8.69 -5.05
N VAL A 176 0.59 -8.09 -4.82
CA VAL A 176 0.46 -6.75 -4.23
C VAL A 176 0.99 -6.74 -2.79
N SER A 177 0.60 -7.74 -1.99
CA SER A 177 1.05 -7.87 -0.60
C SER A 177 2.58 -8.01 -0.50
N ALA A 178 3.17 -8.87 -1.34
CA ALA A 178 4.61 -9.10 -1.35
C ALA A 178 5.40 -7.89 -1.88
N PHE A 179 4.96 -7.28 -2.99
CA PHE A 179 5.64 -6.11 -3.55
C PHE A 179 5.70 -4.95 -2.55
N ASN A 180 4.59 -4.68 -1.88
CA ASN A 180 4.52 -3.65 -0.85
C ASN A 180 5.15 -4.08 0.49
N ASN A 181 5.61 -5.32 0.60
CA ASN A 181 6.14 -5.92 1.84
C ASN A 181 5.09 -5.90 2.98
N ALA A 182 3.82 -6.10 2.64
CA ALA A 182 2.70 -5.95 3.57
C ALA A 182 2.47 -7.15 4.48
N GLY A 183 2.87 -8.37 4.05
CA GLY A 183 2.79 -9.57 4.87
C GLY A 183 1.39 -10.16 5.06
N PHE A 184 0.37 -9.64 4.37
CA PHE A 184 -0.98 -10.23 4.36
C PHE A 184 -1.04 -11.41 3.40
N GLY A 185 -1.72 -12.49 3.80
CA GLY A 185 -2.00 -13.66 2.97
C GLY A 185 -3.44 -14.13 3.11
N LEU A 186 -3.95 -14.82 2.09
CA LEU A 186 -5.31 -15.37 2.09
C LEU A 186 -5.40 -16.77 2.73
N LEU A 187 -4.26 -17.35 3.09
CA LEU A 187 -4.18 -18.69 3.64
C LEU A 187 -4.05 -18.64 5.16
N PRO A 188 -4.70 -19.56 5.90
CA PRO A 188 -4.72 -19.56 7.37
C PRO A 188 -3.32 -19.51 7.99
N ASP A 189 -2.38 -20.26 7.41
CA ASP A 189 -0.99 -20.35 7.88
C ASP A 189 -0.05 -19.44 7.06
N SER A 190 -0.58 -18.40 6.44
CA SER A 190 0.16 -17.50 5.56
C SER A 190 0.87 -18.27 4.42
N ALA A 191 2.18 -18.11 4.26
CA ALA A 191 2.96 -18.79 3.21
C ALA A 191 3.60 -20.12 3.66
N VAL A 192 3.25 -20.68 4.82
CA VAL A 192 3.90 -21.88 5.38
C VAL A 192 3.77 -23.08 4.44
N GLN A 193 2.59 -23.27 3.82
CA GLN A 193 2.40 -24.37 2.86
C GLN A 193 3.29 -24.25 1.60
N TRP A 194 3.82 -23.07 1.31
CA TRP A 194 4.73 -22.82 0.20
C TRP A 194 6.20 -22.82 0.63
N ALA A 195 6.51 -23.04 1.92
CA ALA A 195 7.86 -22.93 2.47
C ALA A 195 8.89 -23.88 1.81
N GLN A 196 8.42 -24.97 1.19
CA GLN A 196 9.27 -25.93 0.45
C GLN A 196 9.22 -25.71 -1.07
N ASP A 197 8.45 -24.75 -1.55
CA ASP A 197 8.39 -24.40 -2.96
C ASP A 197 9.63 -23.55 -3.32
N PRO A 198 10.44 -23.94 -4.32
CA PRO A 198 11.64 -23.21 -4.71
C PRO A 198 11.37 -21.90 -5.48
N TRP A 199 10.09 -21.56 -5.73
CA TRP A 199 9.67 -20.39 -6.52
C TRP A 199 9.14 -19.26 -5.66
#